data_7e0803adaa41ea3f55ed58adf3fdc096
#
_entry.id   7e0803adaa41ea3f55ed58adf3fdc096
#
_cell.length_a   1.000
_cell.length_b   1.000
_cell.length_c   1.000
_cell.angle_alpha   90.00
_cell.angle_beta   90.00
_cell.angle_gamma   90.00
#
_symmetry.space_group_name_H-M   'P 1'
#
loop_
_entity.id
_entity.type
_entity.pdbx_description
1 polymer ?
#
loop_
_entity_poly.entity_id
_entity_poly.type
_entity_poly.pdbx_seq_one_letter_code
_entity_poly.pdbx_strand_id
1 'polypeptide(L)'
;MKSSKKLSCILIIDDDPASNFFHQNIIEELDSKVNIQICQDAEHALEYLVKKSMFSEFRPMPAPDLILLDIYMPGMSGWDFIEEYNKIRSQLQKEATIAMISSSSDPKDLLMAEENTFVQKYIPKAVDGIHLKSWINENYVQQ
;
A
#
# COMPACT_ATOMS: atom_id res chain seq x y z
N MET A 1 -21.43 -2.81 -2.08
CA MET A 1 -21.64 -2.47 -0.67
C MET A 1 -20.34 -1.93 -0.08
N LYS A 2 -20.40 -0.82 0.62
CA LYS A 2 -19.21 -0.24 1.21
C LYS A 2 -18.72 -1.05 2.40
N SER A 3 -17.40 -1.17 2.51
CA SER A 3 -16.78 -1.80 3.68
C SER A 3 -16.94 -0.89 4.90
N SER A 4 -17.00 -1.50 6.08
CA SER A 4 -16.97 -0.78 7.35
C SER A 4 -15.55 -0.46 7.82
N LYS A 5 -14.53 -0.86 7.08
CA LYS A 5 -13.13 -0.62 7.45
C LYS A 5 -12.80 0.86 7.42
N LYS A 6 -12.13 1.31 8.48
CA LYS A 6 -11.60 2.66 8.53
C LYS A 6 -10.23 2.73 7.88
N LEU A 7 -9.94 3.86 7.25
CA LEU A 7 -8.64 4.12 6.67
C LEU A 7 -7.95 5.20 7.49
N SER A 8 -7.04 4.79 8.35
CA SER A 8 -6.33 5.71 9.23
C SER A 8 -4.90 5.98 8.78
N CYS A 9 -4.26 4.99 8.17
CA CYS A 9 -2.87 5.11 7.72
C CYS A 9 -2.65 4.34 6.44
N ILE A 10 -1.95 4.95 5.49
CA ILE A 10 -1.55 4.32 4.25
C ILE A 10 -0.03 4.36 4.15
N LEU A 11 0.56 3.24 3.78
CA LEU A 11 1.98 3.15 3.44
C LEU A 11 2.10 3.05 1.93
N ILE A 12 2.80 3.98 1.33
CA ILE A 12 3.08 3.98 -0.11
C ILE A 12 4.51 3.50 -0.31
N ILE A 13 4.70 2.46 -1.11
CA ILE A 13 6.02 1.91 -1.43
C ILE A 13 6.25 2.05 -2.93
N ASP A 14 7.04 3.03 -3.32
CA ASP A 14 7.31 3.36 -4.71
C ASP A 14 8.58 4.22 -4.76
N ASP A 15 9.48 3.91 -5.67
CA ASP A 15 10.74 4.65 -5.80
C ASP A 15 10.61 5.95 -6.62
N ASP A 16 9.46 6.17 -7.25
CA ASP A 16 9.22 7.36 -8.08
C ASP A 16 8.58 8.49 -7.26
N PRO A 17 9.33 9.58 -7.00
CA PRO A 17 8.80 10.70 -6.22
C PRO A 17 7.55 11.35 -6.85
N ALA A 18 7.48 11.39 -8.17
CA ALA A 18 6.33 11.99 -8.86
C ALA A 18 5.06 11.17 -8.64
N SER A 19 5.17 9.83 -8.72
CA SER A 19 4.05 8.94 -8.41
C SER A 19 3.61 9.09 -6.96
N ASN A 20 4.56 9.16 -6.04
CA ASN A 20 4.27 9.31 -4.62
C ASN A 20 3.52 10.59 -4.33
N PHE A 21 3.96 11.69 -4.92
CA PHE A 21 3.30 12.99 -4.78
C PHE A 21 1.87 12.95 -5.33
N PHE A 22 1.70 12.34 -6.48
CA PHE A 22 0.39 12.22 -7.13
C PHE A 22 -0.58 11.41 -6.26
N HIS A 23 -0.15 10.26 -5.77
CA HIS A 23 -0.99 9.40 -4.93
C HIS A 23 -1.30 10.06 -3.59
N GLN A 24 -0.33 10.75 -3.01
CA GLN A 24 -0.54 11.48 -1.76
C GLN A 24 -1.64 12.53 -1.93
N ASN A 25 -1.61 13.29 -3.03
CA ASN A 25 -2.62 14.30 -3.30
C ASN A 25 -4.02 13.69 -3.46
N ILE A 26 -4.11 12.55 -4.15
CA ILE A 26 -5.39 11.86 -4.33
C ILE A 26 -5.96 11.46 -2.98
N ILE A 27 -5.13 10.89 -2.11
CA ILE A 27 -5.58 10.43 -0.80
C ILE A 27 -6.00 11.60 0.08
N GLU A 28 -5.24 12.68 0.06
CA GLU A 28 -5.56 13.88 0.84
C GLU A 28 -6.86 14.53 0.39
N GLU A 29 -7.15 14.49 -0.89
CA GLU A 29 -8.45 14.97 -1.40
C GLU A 29 -9.62 14.13 -0.90
N LEU A 30 -9.41 12.82 -0.76
CA LEU A 30 -10.45 11.92 -0.27
C LEU A 30 -10.67 12.07 1.24
N ASP A 31 -9.58 12.16 1.99
CA ASP A 31 -9.64 12.27 3.45
C ASP A 31 -8.34 12.86 3.97
N SER A 32 -8.39 14.12 4.39
CA SER A 32 -7.21 14.84 4.88
C SER A 32 -6.72 14.32 6.25
N LYS A 33 -7.47 13.46 6.90
CA LYS A 33 -7.10 12.92 8.21
C LYS A 33 -6.28 11.64 8.13
N VAL A 34 -6.17 11.05 6.95
CA VAL A 34 -5.39 9.83 6.77
C VAL A 34 -3.90 10.13 6.90
N ASN A 35 -3.21 9.36 7.71
CA ASN A 35 -1.76 9.42 7.80
C ASN A 35 -1.14 8.72 6.60
N ILE A 36 -0.21 9.38 5.94
CA ILE A 36 0.47 8.84 4.76
C ILE A 36 1.94 8.71 5.06
N GLN A 37 2.46 7.50 4.93
CA GLN A 37 3.89 7.21 5.03
C GLN A 37 4.39 6.76 3.67
N ILE A 38 5.56 7.22 3.28
CA ILE A 38 6.15 6.89 1.99
C ILE A 38 7.51 6.26 2.20
N CYS A 39 7.72 5.09 1.61
CA CYS A 39 9.03 4.44 1.55
C CYS A 39 9.41 4.28 0.09
N GLN A 40 10.62 4.66 -0.26
CA GLN A 40 11.08 4.62 -1.64
C GLN A 40 11.67 3.27 -2.04
N ASP A 41 11.79 2.35 -1.11
CA ASP A 41 12.19 0.99 -1.41
C ASP A 41 11.53 -0.01 -0.45
N ALA A 42 11.50 -1.26 -0.89
CA ALA A 42 10.80 -2.32 -0.17
C ALA A 42 11.49 -2.70 1.14
N GLU A 43 12.82 -2.62 1.19
CA GLU A 43 13.57 -2.99 2.40
C GLU A 43 13.28 -2.02 3.53
N HIS A 44 13.26 -0.73 3.26
CA HIS A 44 12.89 0.27 4.25
C HIS A 44 11.44 0.12 4.69
N ALA A 45 10.56 -0.29 3.77
CA ALA A 45 9.16 -0.51 4.11
C ALA A 45 9.00 -1.67 5.10
N LEU A 46 9.71 -2.77 4.88
CA LEU A 46 9.70 -3.91 5.80
C LEU A 46 10.23 -3.52 7.18
N GLU A 47 11.33 -2.78 7.19
CA GLU A 47 11.92 -2.29 8.43
C GLU A 47 10.95 -1.36 9.18
N TYR A 48 10.28 -0.48 8.45
CA TYR A 48 9.27 0.40 9.01
C TYR A 48 8.14 -0.40 9.67
N LEU A 49 7.64 -1.42 9.00
CA LEU A 49 6.55 -2.24 9.51
C LEU A 49 6.94 -2.97 10.80
N VAL A 50 8.13 -3.55 10.83
CA VAL A 50 8.63 -4.25 12.02
C VAL A 50 8.81 -3.28 13.18
N LYS A 51 9.46 -2.15 12.95
CA LYS A 51 9.66 -1.13 13.98
C LYS A 51 8.35 -0.59 14.52
N LYS A 52 7.37 -0.38 13.64
CA LYS A 52 6.07 0.12 14.04
C LYS A 52 5.35 -0.86 14.97
N SER A 53 5.47 -2.15 14.71
CA SER A 53 4.90 -3.17 15.57
C SER A 53 5.60 -3.27 16.92
N MET A 54 6.94 -3.20 16.92
CA MET A 54 7.72 -3.34 18.13
C MET A 54 7.67 -2.13 19.06
N PHE A 55 7.57 -0.93 18.47
CA PHE A 55 7.67 0.33 19.20
C PHE A 55 6.40 1.20 19.07
N SER A 56 5.27 0.58 18.77
CA SER A 56 4.03 1.32 18.53
C SER A 56 3.59 2.17 19.72
N GLU A 57 3.88 1.73 20.94
CA GLU A 57 3.53 2.48 22.15
C GLU A 57 4.28 3.81 22.27
N PHE A 58 5.42 3.93 21.60
CA PHE A 58 6.22 5.16 21.59
C PHE A 58 6.00 6.02 20.37
N ARG A 59 5.11 5.59 19.47
CA ARG A 59 4.87 6.29 18.21
C ARG A 59 3.39 6.59 18.07
N PRO A 60 3.03 7.85 17.79
CA PRO A 60 1.62 8.24 17.71
C PRO A 60 0.92 7.73 16.45
N MET A 61 1.66 7.36 15.42
CA MET A 61 1.05 6.97 14.16
C MET A 61 0.62 5.50 14.17
N PRO A 62 -0.58 5.20 13.68
CA PRO A 62 -1.05 3.82 13.64
C PRO A 62 -0.29 2.99 12.62
N ALA A 63 -0.37 1.66 12.75
CA ALA A 63 0.12 0.76 11.72
C ALA A 63 -0.74 0.93 10.46
N PRO A 64 -0.18 0.71 9.26
CA PRO A 64 -0.95 0.94 8.03
C PRO A 64 -2.11 -0.02 7.88
N ASP A 65 -3.22 0.52 7.39
CA ASP A 65 -4.40 -0.24 6.99
C ASP A 65 -4.30 -0.69 5.55
N LEU A 66 -3.61 0.11 4.74
CA LEU A 66 -3.49 -0.09 3.31
C LEU A 66 -2.04 0.16 2.90
N ILE A 67 -1.51 -0.74 2.07
CA ILE A 67 -0.21 -0.59 1.44
C ILE A 67 -0.43 -0.43 -0.06
N LEU A 68 0.04 0.67 -0.63
CA LEU A 68 0.08 0.88 -2.07
C LEU A 68 1.49 0.52 -2.53
N LEU A 69 1.59 -0.51 -3.36
CA LEU A 69 2.86 -1.15 -3.66
C LEU A 69 3.15 -1.13 -5.16
N ASP A 70 4.29 -0.56 -5.53
CA ASP A 70 4.80 -0.67 -6.90
C ASP A 70 5.51 -2.02 -7.11
N ILE A 71 5.50 -2.51 -8.34
CA ILE A 71 6.14 -3.79 -8.66
C ILE A 71 7.64 -3.62 -8.88
N TYR A 72 8.02 -2.70 -9.75
CA TYR A 72 9.42 -2.58 -10.20
C TYR A 72 10.13 -1.46 -9.48
N MET A 73 11.00 -1.84 -8.58
CA MET A 73 11.85 -0.93 -7.80
C MET A 73 13.27 -1.48 -7.78
N PRO A 74 14.30 -0.61 -7.70
CA PRO A 74 15.66 -1.10 -7.54
C PRO A 74 15.82 -1.98 -6.30
N GLY A 75 16.57 -3.06 -6.42
CA GLY A 75 16.75 -4.01 -5.34
C GLY A 75 15.59 -4.96 -5.24
N MET A 76 14.85 -4.89 -4.15
CA MET A 76 13.71 -5.76 -3.91
C MET A 76 12.49 -5.28 -4.69
N SER A 77 11.87 -6.18 -5.48
CA SER A 77 10.65 -5.88 -6.22
C SER A 77 9.42 -5.90 -5.31
N GLY A 78 8.27 -5.46 -5.85
CA GLY A 78 7.01 -5.59 -5.14
C GLY A 78 6.65 -7.04 -4.83
N TRP A 79 6.95 -7.95 -5.75
CA TRP A 79 6.71 -9.39 -5.52
C TRP A 79 7.59 -9.92 -4.40
N ASP A 80 8.86 -9.51 -4.36
CA ASP A 80 9.77 -9.88 -3.28
C ASP A 80 9.30 -9.32 -1.95
N PHE A 81 8.77 -8.10 -1.95
CA PHE A 81 8.20 -7.49 -0.75
C PHE A 81 7.06 -8.34 -0.19
N ILE A 82 6.16 -8.82 -1.05
CA ILE A 82 5.02 -9.63 -0.61
C ILE A 82 5.49 -10.92 0.04
N GLU A 83 6.51 -11.57 -0.53
CA GLU A 83 7.09 -12.78 0.07
C GLU A 83 7.62 -12.52 1.48
N GLU A 84 8.36 -11.43 1.64
CA GLU A 84 8.93 -11.06 2.93
C GLU A 84 7.86 -10.60 3.92
N TYR A 85 6.85 -9.89 3.42
CA TYR A 85 5.71 -9.49 4.22
C TYR A 85 4.98 -10.71 4.79
N ASN A 86 4.80 -11.74 3.97
CA ASN A 86 4.15 -12.98 4.41
C ASN A 86 4.88 -13.63 5.59
N LYS A 87 6.21 -13.52 5.61
CA LYS A 87 7.01 -14.10 6.69
C LYS A 87 6.85 -13.35 8.02
N ILE A 88 6.59 -12.05 7.98
CA ILE A 88 6.53 -11.23 9.18
C ILE A 88 5.12 -10.86 9.63
N ARG A 89 4.10 -11.10 8.80
CA ARG A 89 2.74 -10.60 9.06
C ARG A 89 2.16 -11.05 10.40
N SER A 90 2.49 -12.25 10.86
CA SER A 90 1.99 -12.76 12.13
C SER A 90 2.58 -12.02 13.34
N GLN A 91 3.68 -11.32 13.15
CA GLN A 91 4.36 -10.54 14.18
C GLN A 91 3.88 -9.09 14.22
N LEU A 92 3.11 -8.68 13.21
CA LEU A 92 2.63 -7.31 13.10
C LEU A 92 1.36 -7.13 13.95
N GLN A 93 1.15 -5.90 14.43
CA GLN A 93 -0.05 -5.59 15.23
C GLN A 93 -1.33 -5.78 14.43
N LYS A 94 -1.29 -5.50 13.14
CA LYS A 94 -2.40 -5.77 12.24
C LYS A 94 -1.89 -5.99 10.82
N GLU A 95 -2.65 -6.75 10.07
CA GLU A 95 -2.37 -6.94 8.66
C GLU A 95 -2.94 -5.80 7.85
N ALA A 96 -2.20 -5.36 6.84
CA ALA A 96 -2.65 -4.35 5.91
C ALA A 96 -3.24 -5.01 4.66
N THR A 97 -4.16 -4.31 4.03
CA THR A 97 -4.60 -4.66 2.68
C THR A 97 -3.53 -4.18 1.70
N ILE A 98 -3.20 -4.98 0.71
CA ILE A 98 -2.20 -4.60 -0.30
C ILE A 98 -2.89 -4.36 -1.64
N ALA A 99 -2.69 -3.17 -2.20
CA ALA A 99 -3.09 -2.83 -3.55
C ALA A 99 -1.84 -2.51 -4.35
N MET A 100 -1.68 -3.14 -5.51
CA MET A 100 -0.54 -2.86 -6.38
C MET A 100 -0.89 -1.77 -7.37
N ILE A 101 0.03 -0.83 -7.55
CA ILE A 101 -0.09 0.23 -8.54
C ILE A 101 1.19 0.17 -9.38
N SER A 102 1.06 -0.13 -10.66
CA SER A 102 2.23 -0.36 -11.49
C SER A 102 2.06 0.17 -12.90
N SER A 103 3.18 0.58 -13.51
CA SER A 103 3.25 0.93 -14.92
C SER A 103 3.40 -0.30 -15.81
N SER A 104 3.52 -1.48 -15.22
CA SER A 104 3.68 -2.71 -16.01
C SER A 104 2.46 -3.03 -16.84
N SER A 105 2.68 -3.37 -18.10
CA SER A 105 1.65 -3.91 -18.99
C SER A 105 1.88 -5.38 -19.28
N ASP A 106 2.83 -6.01 -18.59
CA ASP A 106 3.16 -7.42 -18.78
C ASP A 106 2.01 -8.29 -18.26
N PRO A 107 1.43 -9.15 -19.14
CA PRO A 107 0.36 -10.07 -18.69
C PRO A 107 0.75 -10.97 -17.53
N LYS A 108 2.04 -11.27 -17.37
CA LYS A 108 2.51 -12.08 -16.25
C LYS A 108 2.27 -11.40 -14.92
N ASP A 109 2.50 -10.09 -14.84
CA ASP A 109 2.29 -9.35 -13.60
C ASP A 109 0.82 -9.29 -13.23
N LEU A 110 -0.05 -9.08 -14.22
CA LEU A 110 -1.48 -9.08 -13.98
C LEU A 110 -1.97 -10.45 -13.49
N LEU A 111 -1.49 -11.52 -14.12
CA LEU A 111 -1.84 -12.87 -13.71
C LEU A 111 -1.35 -13.17 -12.29
N MET A 112 -0.11 -12.79 -11.97
CA MET A 112 0.43 -12.97 -10.64
C MET A 112 -0.40 -12.22 -9.58
N ALA A 113 -0.84 -11.00 -9.92
CA ALA A 113 -1.68 -10.22 -9.01
C ALA A 113 -3.03 -10.91 -8.77
N GLU A 114 -3.64 -11.45 -9.82
CA GLU A 114 -4.92 -12.16 -9.69
C GLU A 114 -4.81 -13.43 -8.85
N GLU A 115 -3.70 -14.12 -8.95
CA GLU A 115 -3.47 -15.39 -8.23
C GLU A 115 -2.96 -15.19 -6.80
N ASN A 116 -2.43 -14.01 -6.49
CA ASN A 116 -1.83 -13.77 -5.18
C ASN A 116 -2.89 -13.37 -4.15
N THR A 117 -3.01 -14.17 -3.09
CA THR A 117 -4.03 -13.94 -2.07
C THR A 117 -3.80 -12.68 -1.24
N PHE A 118 -2.59 -12.12 -1.26
CA PHE A 118 -2.28 -10.88 -0.52
C PHE A 118 -2.62 -9.62 -1.31
N VAL A 119 -2.77 -9.74 -2.63
CA VAL A 119 -3.06 -8.58 -3.49
C VAL A 119 -4.57 -8.47 -3.66
N GLN A 120 -5.14 -7.41 -3.10
CA GLN A 120 -6.58 -7.18 -3.15
C GLN A 120 -7.00 -6.42 -4.42
N LYS A 121 -6.09 -5.66 -5.00
CA LYS A 121 -6.40 -4.86 -6.17
C LYS A 121 -5.13 -4.58 -6.95
N TYR A 122 -5.22 -4.58 -8.28
CA TYR A 122 -4.16 -4.15 -9.17
C TYR A 122 -4.66 -2.96 -9.97
N ILE A 123 -3.92 -1.85 -9.91
CA ILE A 123 -4.32 -0.61 -10.59
C ILE A 123 -3.19 -0.18 -11.52
N PRO A 124 -3.42 -0.14 -12.85
CA PRO A 124 -2.42 0.40 -13.77
C PRO A 124 -2.18 1.88 -13.51
N LYS A 125 -0.93 2.33 -13.56
CA LYS A 125 -0.59 3.74 -13.32
C LYS A 125 -1.24 4.68 -14.33
N ALA A 126 -1.50 4.20 -15.55
CA ALA A 126 -2.14 5.03 -16.58
C ALA A 126 -3.53 5.52 -16.20
N VAL A 127 -4.23 4.82 -15.30
CA VAL A 127 -5.61 5.14 -14.90
C VAL A 127 -5.77 5.25 -13.39
N ASP A 128 -4.67 5.36 -12.66
CA ASP A 128 -4.68 5.27 -11.20
C ASP A 128 -5.45 6.39 -10.52
N GLY A 129 -5.49 7.60 -11.11
CA GLY A 129 -6.20 8.72 -10.48
C GLY A 129 -7.66 8.42 -10.20
N ILE A 130 -8.39 7.93 -11.18
CA ILE A 130 -9.81 7.61 -11.06
C ILE A 130 -10.01 6.30 -10.30
N HIS A 131 -9.27 5.29 -10.68
CA HIS A 131 -9.45 3.94 -10.13
C HIS A 131 -9.08 3.87 -8.65
N LEU A 132 -8.04 4.57 -8.24
CA LEU A 132 -7.65 4.59 -6.83
C LEU A 132 -8.71 5.24 -5.96
N LYS A 133 -9.24 6.39 -6.40
CA LYS A 133 -10.32 7.08 -5.68
C LYS A 133 -11.54 6.19 -5.52
N SER A 134 -11.98 5.59 -6.62
CA SER A 134 -13.15 4.72 -6.61
C SER A 134 -12.96 3.52 -5.70
N TRP A 135 -11.80 2.88 -5.80
CA TRP A 135 -11.54 1.68 -5.01
C TRP A 135 -11.49 2.00 -3.52
N ILE A 136 -10.85 3.09 -3.13
CA ILE A 136 -10.79 3.49 -1.72
C ILE A 136 -12.19 3.81 -1.21
N ASN A 137 -12.98 4.56 -1.97
CA ASN A 137 -14.34 4.90 -1.58
C ASN A 137 -15.24 3.67 -1.41
N GLU A 138 -15.03 2.65 -2.24
CA GLU A 138 -15.83 1.42 -2.17
C GLU A 138 -15.43 0.52 -1.00
N ASN A 139 -14.19 0.60 -0.55
CA ASN A 139 -13.64 -0.35 0.42
C ASN A 139 -13.39 0.21 1.82
N TYR A 140 -13.41 1.53 1.97
CA TYR A 140 -13.12 2.16 3.26
C TYR A 140 -14.15 3.22 3.61
N VAL A 141 -14.41 3.34 4.90
CA VAL A 141 -15.25 4.40 5.44
C VAL A 141 -14.36 5.62 5.65
N GLN A 142 -14.80 6.77 5.17
CA GLN A 142 -14.09 8.03 5.39
C GLN A 142 -14.37 8.56 6.78
N GLN A 143 -13.37 9.22 7.32
CA GLN A 143 -13.45 9.79 8.68
C GLN A 143 -14.05 11.18 8.69
#